data_e1b459d67b8da207e6c356a02cc5e214
#
_entry.id   e1b459d67b8da207e6c356a02cc5e214
#
_cell.length_a   1.000
_cell.length_b   1.000
_cell.length_c   1.000
_cell.angle_alpha   90.00
_cell.angle_beta   90.00
_cell.angle_gamma   90.00
#
_symmetry.space_group_name_H-M   'P 1'
#
loop_
_entity.id
_entity.type
_entity.pdbx_description
1 polymer ?
#
loop_
_entity_poly.entity_id
_entity_poly.type
_entity_poly.pdbx_seq_one_letter_code
_entity_poly.pdbx_strand_id
1 'polypeptide(L)'
;MRMYFCGAKRLSVIAGGLLLLGLAAAVEAKECYSPDVRAKERAFSRAVITEGGKTIWLGGRTASNPKADFETQVRDVFANLDKTIKGAGGSGLQDMVTMTVFINDARLGDQFVKIRQETFKECFPASALITVSGFARPGLLLEVQGVAVIGGK
;
A
#
# COMPACT_ATOMS: atom_id res chain seq x y z
N MET A 1 79.44 -15.02 -33.31
CA MET A 1 78.72 -13.81 -32.92
C MET A 1 77.34 -14.26 -32.49
N ARG A 2 77.11 -14.45 -31.16
CA ARG A 2 75.87 -14.96 -30.58
C ARG A 2 75.16 -13.81 -29.84
N MET A 3 73.99 -13.41 -30.31
CA MET A 3 73.12 -12.46 -29.62
C MET A 3 72.28 -13.18 -28.60
N TYR A 4 72.37 -12.73 -27.34
CA TYR A 4 71.48 -13.19 -26.24
C TYR A 4 70.27 -12.32 -26.20
N PHE A 5 69.06 -12.94 -26.32
CA PHE A 5 67.79 -12.30 -26.09
C PHE A 5 67.43 -12.32 -24.57
N CYS A 6 67.27 -11.13 -24.01
CA CYS A 6 66.85 -10.93 -22.63
C CYS A 6 65.31 -11.04 -22.55
N GLY A 7 64.83 -12.05 -21.80
CA GLY A 7 63.41 -12.28 -21.62
C GLY A 7 62.82 -11.31 -20.62
N ALA A 8 61.81 -10.51 -21.03
CA ALA A 8 61.02 -9.64 -20.16
C ALA A 8 59.98 -10.44 -19.45
N LYS A 9 60.04 -10.47 -18.10
CA LYS A 9 58.98 -11.04 -17.23
C LYS A 9 57.79 -10.07 -17.22
N ARG A 10 56.62 -10.54 -17.68
CA ARG A 10 55.36 -9.81 -17.54
C ARG A 10 54.85 -10.00 -16.12
N LEU A 11 54.76 -8.91 -15.38
CA LEU A 11 54.07 -8.85 -14.07
C LEU A 11 52.58 -8.75 -14.35
N SER A 12 51.82 -9.81 -14.02
CA SER A 12 50.37 -9.79 -14.06
C SER A 12 49.84 -9.12 -12.78
N VAL A 13 49.32 -7.92 -12.90
CA VAL A 13 48.60 -7.23 -11.83
C VAL A 13 47.16 -7.78 -11.83
N ILE A 14 46.84 -8.58 -10.82
CA ILE A 14 45.45 -9.00 -10.55
C ILE A 14 44.76 -7.82 -9.85
N ALA A 15 43.98 -7.06 -10.60
CA ALA A 15 43.09 -6.05 -10.03
C ALA A 15 41.89 -6.75 -9.36
N GLY A 16 41.96 -6.93 -8.04
CA GLY A 16 40.86 -7.39 -7.23
C GLY A 16 39.75 -6.32 -7.16
N GLY A 17 38.73 -6.45 -7.99
CA GLY A 17 37.54 -5.60 -7.89
C GLY A 17 36.76 -5.94 -6.65
N LEU A 18 36.78 -5.05 -5.64
CA LEU A 18 35.95 -5.13 -4.46
C LEU A 18 34.50 -4.74 -4.86
N LEU A 19 33.63 -5.74 -5.07
CA LEU A 19 32.23 -5.53 -5.36
C LEU A 19 31.54 -5.10 -4.07
N LEU A 20 31.41 -3.79 -3.83
CA LEU A 20 30.58 -3.22 -2.78
C LEU A 20 29.12 -3.49 -3.14
N LEU A 21 28.56 -4.60 -2.65
CA LEU A 21 27.10 -4.79 -2.59
C LEU A 21 26.54 -3.77 -1.58
N GLY A 22 26.15 -2.60 -2.09
CA GLY A 22 25.35 -1.67 -1.33
C GLY A 22 24.02 -2.34 -1.00
N LEU A 23 23.78 -2.71 0.26
CA LEU A 23 22.41 -2.95 0.75
C LEU A 23 21.66 -1.63 0.59
N ALA A 24 20.88 -1.51 -0.48
CA ALA A 24 19.85 -0.51 -0.55
C ALA A 24 18.82 -0.90 0.52
N ALA A 25 18.85 -0.23 1.66
CA ALA A 25 17.75 -0.31 2.62
C ALA A 25 16.48 0.06 1.84
N ALA A 26 15.50 -0.83 1.82
CA ALA A 26 14.18 -0.51 1.28
C ALA A 26 13.65 0.64 2.14
N VAL A 27 13.61 1.83 1.55
CA VAL A 27 13.01 2.99 2.21
C VAL A 27 11.51 2.73 2.15
N GLU A 28 10.87 2.55 3.29
CA GLU A 28 9.41 2.44 3.35
C GLU A 28 8.80 3.71 2.76
N ALA A 29 7.93 3.52 1.77
CA ALA A 29 7.31 4.62 1.05
C ALA A 29 6.35 5.46 1.92
N LYS A 30 6.04 4.99 3.14
CA LYS A 30 5.16 5.66 4.10
C LYS A 30 5.44 5.20 5.53
N GLU A 31 5.20 6.09 6.49
CA GLU A 31 5.20 5.81 7.92
C GLU A 31 3.77 5.85 8.47
N CYS A 32 3.36 4.81 9.17
CA CYS A 32 2.03 4.70 9.77
C CYS A 32 2.08 5.08 11.25
N TYR A 33 1.57 6.23 11.60
CA TYR A 33 1.56 6.75 12.97
C TYR A 33 0.31 6.27 13.73
N SER A 34 0.50 5.33 14.66
CA SER A 34 -0.56 4.73 15.49
C SER A 34 -0.11 4.60 16.92
N PRO A 35 -0.06 5.71 17.70
CA PRO A 35 0.53 5.75 19.03
C PRO A 35 -0.34 5.06 20.09
N ASP A 36 -1.61 4.87 19.85
CA ASP A 36 -2.57 4.34 20.81
C ASP A 36 -3.08 2.94 20.47
N VAL A 37 -3.44 2.18 21.52
CA VAL A 37 -3.95 0.81 21.41
C VAL A 37 -5.22 0.75 20.55
N ARG A 38 -6.13 1.73 20.73
CA ARG A 38 -7.40 1.77 20.01
C ARG A 38 -7.19 1.86 18.48
N ALA A 39 -6.22 2.63 18.01
CA ALA A 39 -5.93 2.74 16.60
C ALA A 39 -5.54 1.38 16.02
N LYS A 40 -4.70 0.62 16.74
CA LYS A 40 -4.28 -0.72 16.34
C LYS A 40 -5.44 -1.73 16.36
N GLU A 41 -6.22 -1.78 17.43
CA GLU A 41 -7.39 -2.67 17.58
C GLU A 41 -8.46 -2.39 16.52
N ARG A 42 -8.63 -1.13 16.14
CA ARG A 42 -9.59 -0.70 15.12
C ARG A 42 -9.00 -0.66 13.71
N ALA A 43 -7.76 -1.16 13.50
CA ALA A 43 -7.10 -1.28 12.21
C ALA A 43 -7.05 0.04 11.39
N PHE A 44 -6.68 1.16 12.04
CA PHE A 44 -6.44 2.43 11.36
C PHE A 44 -5.21 3.14 11.93
N SER A 45 -4.60 4.02 11.12
CA SER A 45 -3.57 4.94 11.60
C SER A 45 -4.19 6.29 11.96
N ARG A 46 -3.63 6.96 12.98
CA ARG A 46 -4.00 8.36 13.31
C ARG A 46 -3.52 9.31 12.23
N ALA A 47 -2.34 9.02 11.67
CA ALA A 47 -1.77 9.71 10.53
C ALA A 47 -0.94 8.74 9.69
N VAL A 48 -0.75 9.07 8.44
CA VAL A 48 0.25 8.44 7.56
C VAL A 48 1.13 9.55 7.02
N ILE A 49 2.44 9.39 7.17
CA ILE A 49 3.45 10.35 6.73
C ILE A 49 4.06 9.80 5.44
N THR A 50 4.20 10.65 4.42
CA THR A 50 4.83 10.30 3.15
C THR A 50 5.75 11.43 2.73
N GLU A 51 6.86 11.10 2.07
CA GLU A 51 7.75 12.07 1.47
C GLU A 51 7.84 11.83 -0.04
N GLY A 52 7.50 12.84 -0.83
CA GLY A 52 7.49 12.74 -2.28
C GLY A 52 6.46 11.77 -2.83
N GLY A 53 6.74 11.19 -3.99
CA GLY A 53 5.88 10.23 -4.66
C GLY A 53 4.77 10.85 -5.49
N LYS A 54 4.06 9.99 -6.24
CA LYS A 54 2.91 10.36 -7.06
C LYS A 54 1.62 10.12 -6.29
N THR A 55 0.85 11.18 -6.05
CA THR A 55 -0.45 11.07 -5.39
C THR A 55 -1.53 10.62 -6.36
N ILE A 56 -2.34 9.65 -5.94
CA ILE A 56 -3.52 9.15 -6.64
C ILE A 56 -4.75 9.46 -5.80
N TRP A 57 -5.65 10.26 -6.34
CA TRP A 57 -6.96 10.54 -5.77
C TRP A 57 -7.95 9.47 -6.24
N LEU A 58 -8.43 8.66 -5.32
CA LEU A 58 -9.36 7.56 -5.62
C LEU A 58 -10.79 8.03 -5.41
N GLY A 59 -11.58 7.98 -6.46
CA GLY A 59 -13.03 8.19 -6.36
C GLY A 59 -13.72 7.12 -5.53
N GLY A 60 -14.93 7.41 -5.04
CA GLY A 60 -15.74 6.47 -4.28
C GLY A 60 -15.97 5.16 -5.03
N ARG A 61 -15.74 4.05 -4.37
CA ARG A 61 -15.95 2.70 -4.89
C ARG A 61 -17.00 1.97 -4.08
N THR A 62 -17.98 1.44 -4.78
CA THR A 62 -19.02 0.56 -4.26
C THR A 62 -18.85 -0.83 -4.86
N ALA A 63 -19.51 -1.82 -4.26
CA ALA A 63 -19.50 -3.18 -4.78
C ALA A 63 -20.16 -3.29 -6.17
N SER A 64 -19.66 -4.22 -6.97
CA SER A 64 -20.20 -4.53 -8.31
C SER A 64 -21.57 -5.19 -8.20
N ASN A 65 -21.75 -6.08 -7.20
CA ASN A 65 -23.00 -6.77 -6.92
C ASN A 65 -23.70 -6.22 -5.66
N PRO A 66 -24.75 -5.40 -5.78
CA PRO A 66 -25.48 -4.85 -4.65
C PRO A 66 -26.35 -5.88 -3.89
N LYS A 67 -26.48 -7.11 -4.42
CA LYS A 67 -27.23 -8.20 -3.76
C LYS A 67 -26.34 -9.10 -2.90
N ALA A 68 -25.04 -8.90 -2.94
CA ALA A 68 -24.08 -9.65 -2.12
C ALA A 68 -24.20 -9.25 -0.65
N ASP A 69 -23.79 -10.15 0.25
CA ASP A 69 -23.64 -9.84 1.67
C ASP A 69 -22.56 -8.78 1.92
N PHE A 70 -22.50 -8.26 3.13
CA PHE A 70 -21.58 -7.17 3.48
C PHE A 70 -20.12 -7.53 3.31
N GLU A 71 -19.70 -8.73 3.73
CA GLU A 71 -18.31 -9.17 3.60
C GLU A 71 -17.89 -9.25 2.14
N THR A 72 -18.73 -9.85 1.30
CA THR A 72 -18.48 -9.95 -0.14
C THR A 72 -18.40 -8.54 -0.77
N GLN A 73 -19.27 -7.61 -0.38
CA GLN A 73 -19.21 -6.24 -0.86
C GLN A 73 -17.91 -5.54 -0.44
N VAL A 74 -17.46 -5.68 0.82
CA VAL A 74 -16.19 -5.09 1.28
C VAL A 74 -15.00 -5.63 0.50
N ARG A 75 -14.92 -6.94 0.32
CA ARG A 75 -13.82 -7.58 -0.40
C ARG A 75 -13.80 -7.19 -1.88
N ASP A 76 -14.95 -7.06 -2.53
CA ASP A 76 -15.05 -6.58 -3.91
C ASP A 76 -14.60 -5.12 -4.05
N VAL A 77 -14.99 -4.25 -3.12
CA VAL A 77 -14.54 -2.85 -3.08
C VAL A 77 -13.03 -2.77 -2.94
N PHE A 78 -12.42 -3.53 -2.02
CA PHE A 78 -10.97 -3.56 -1.86
C PHE A 78 -10.25 -4.10 -3.09
N ALA A 79 -10.77 -5.16 -3.72
CA ALA A 79 -10.20 -5.69 -4.96
C ALA A 79 -10.25 -4.67 -6.11
N ASN A 80 -11.34 -3.90 -6.22
CA ASN A 80 -11.49 -2.86 -7.22
C ASN A 80 -10.54 -1.67 -6.98
N LEU A 81 -10.35 -1.26 -5.72
CA LEU A 81 -9.36 -0.23 -5.37
C LEU A 81 -7.94 -0.70 -5.66
N ASP A 82 -7.59 -1.93 -5.28
CA ASP A 82 -6.30 -2.56 -5.57
C ASP A 82 -5.99 -2.54 -7.07
N LYS A 83 -6.95 -3.00 -7.89
CA LYS A 83 -6.84 -2.97 -9.35
C LYS A 83 -6.66 -1.55 -9.90
N THR A 84 -7.37 -0.58 -9.33
CA THR A 84 -7.28 0.83 -9.77
C THR A 84 -5.89 1.40 -9.47
N ILE A 85 -5.36 1.16 -8.27
CA ILE A 85 -4.02 1.64 -7.87
C ILE A 85 -2.95 0.99 -8.73
N LYS A 86 -3.02 -0.34 -8.96
CA LYS A 86 -2.11 -1.06 -9.86
C LYS A 86 -2.18 -0.55 -11.29
N GLY A 87 -3.36 -0.27 -11.81
CA GLY A 87 -3.56 0.31 -13.13
C GLY A 87 -2.97 1.72 -13.27
N ALA A 88 -2.84 2.47 -12.17
CA ALA A 88 -2.18 3.78 -12.11
C ALA A 88 -0.66 3.70 -11.91
N GLY A 89 -0.10 2.49 -11.80
CA GLY A 89 1.34 2.22 -11.64
C GLY A 89 1.78 1.98 -10.21
N GLY A 90 0.84 1.79 -9.27
CA GLY A 90 1.15 1.46 -7.87
C GLY A 90 1.29 -0.04 -7.59
N SER A 91 1.61 -0.36 -6.33
CA SER A 91 1.74 -1.74 -5.84
C SER A 91 0.39 -2.37 -5.45
N GLY A 92 -0.64 -1.54 -5.26
CA GLY A 92 -1.98 -1.94 -4.85
C GLY A 92 -2.43 -1.27 -3.55
N LEU A 93 -3.31 -1.93 -2.80
CA LEU A 93 -3.90 -1.37 -1.58
C LEU A 93 -2.86 -0.91 -0.54
N GLN A 94 -1.66 -1.50 -0.55
CA GLN A 94 -0.59 -1.11 0.37
C GLN A 94 -0.10 0.33 0.14
N ASP A 95 -0.35 0.91 -1.03
CA ASP A 95 -0.03 2.31 -1.32
C ASP A 95 -1.06 3.30 -0.76
N MET A 96 -2.21 2.83 -0.27
CA MET A 96 -3.21 3.72 0.35
C MET A 96 -2.66 4.38 1.60
N VAL A 97 -2.80 5.70 1.67
CA VAL A 97 -2.38 6.53 2.83
C VAL A 97 -3.58 7.00 3.64
N THR A 98 -4.72 7.19 3.00
CA THR A 98 -5.97 7.51 3.71
C THR A 98 -7.17 6.85 3.04
N MET A 99 -8.23 6.60 3.83
CA MET A 99 -9.54 6.19 3.33
C MET A 99 -10.66 6.78 4.16
N THR A 100 -11.75 7.13 3.49
CA THR A 100 -13.04 7.37 4.13
C THR A 100 -13.98 6.24 3.74
N VAL A 101 -14.55 5.62 4.74
CA VAL A 101 -15.47 4.48 4.60
C VAL A 101 -16.84 4.92 5.02
N PHE A 102 -17.80 4.80 4.13
CA PHE A 102 -19.21 5.04 4.38
C PHE A 102 -19.93 3.69 4.47
N ILE A 103 -20.75 3.50 5.50
CA ILE A 103 -21.62 2.33 5.69
C ILE A 103 -23.03 2.80 5.96
N ASN A 104 -24.03 2.03 5.58
CA ASN A 104 -25.43 2.38 5.83
C ASN A 104 -26.00 1.83 7.16
N ASP A 105 -25.20 1.04 7.89
CA ASP A 105 -25.59 0.49 9.19
C ASP A 105 -24.38 0.45 10.13
N ALA A 106 -24.42 1.17 11.23
CA ALA A 106 -23.34 1.23 12.22
C ALA A 106 -22.98 -0.15 12.80
N ARG A 107 -23.92 -1.11 12.83
CA ARG A 107 -23.69 -2.48 13.32
C ARG A 107 -22.70 -3.26 12.47
N LEU A 108 -22.49 -2.85 11.22
CA LEU A 108 -21.51 -3.45 10.28
C LEU A 108 -20.06 -2.98 10.54
N GLY A 109 -19.87 -2.00 11.41
CA GLY A 109 -18.58 -1.37 11.66
C GLY A 109 -17.50 -2.34 12.15
N ASP A 110 -17.84 -3.25 13.06
CA ASP A 110 -16.85 -4.22 13.59
C ASP A 110 -16.48 -5.27 12.56
N GLN A 111 -17.44 -5.72 11.75
CA GLN A 111 -17.16 -6.63 10.63
C GLN A 111 -16.23 -5.96 9.59
N PHE A 112 -16.48 -4.69 9.26
CA PHE A 112 -15.60 -3.94 8.38
C PHE A 112 -14.17 -3.86 8.94
N VAL A 113 -14.01 -3.53 10.22
CA VAL A 113 -12.71 -3.43 10.89
C VAL A 113 -11.94 -4.74 10.80
N LYS A 114 -12.61 -5.88 11.04
CA LYS A 114 -11.99 -7.21 10.92
C LYS A 114 -11.46 -7.47 9.51
N ILE A 115 -12.27 -7.22 8.47
CA ILE A 115 -11.86 -7.43 7.07
C ILE A 115 -10.72 -6.48 6.68
N ARG A 116 -10.75 -5.22 7.14
CA ARG A 116 -9.66 -4.27 6.94
C ARG A 116 -8.37 -4.74 7.59
N GLN A 117 -8.44 -5.28 8.81
CA GLN A 117 -7.28 -5.83 9.51
C GLN A 117 -6.66 -7.00 8.76
N GLU A 118 -7.47 -7.92 8.25
CA GLU A 118 -7.04 -9.04 7.41
C GLU A 118 -6.36 -8.58 6.10
N THR A 119 -6.86 -7.48 5.51
CA THR A 119 -6.41 -6.97 4.22
C THR A 119 -5.08 -6.21 4.32
N PHE A 120 -4.96 -5.29 5.28
CA PHE A 120 -3.79 -4.41 5.42
C PHE A 120 -2.73 -4.96 6.38
N LYS A 121 -3.10 -5.83 7.30
CA LYS A 121 -2.24 -6.51 8.29
C LYS A 121 -1.58 -5.58 9.31
N GLU A 122 -0.72 -4.65 8.91
CA GLU A 122 0.12 -3.84 9.80
C GLU A 122 -0.05 -2.34 9.61
N CYS A 123 0.41 -1.80 8.51
CA CYS A 123 0.38 -0.37 8.23
C CYS A 123 -0.97 0.05 7.64
N PHE A 124 -1.89 0.45 8.49
CA PHE A 124 -3.24 0.82 8.09
C PHE A 124 -3.30 2.26 7.57
N PRO A 125 -4.15 2.54 6.56
CA PRO A 125 -4.44 3.93 6.15
C PRO A 125 -5.01 4.77 7.29
N ALA A 126 -4.72 6.06 7.31
CA ALA A 126 -5.46 7.00 8.14
C ALA A 126 -6.94 6.99 7.71
N SER A 127 -7.88 6.74 8.63
CA SER A 127 -9.22 6.38 8.20
C SER A 127 -10.33 6.92 9.08
N ALA A 128 -11.43 7.33 8.42
CA ALA A 128 -12.72 7.57 9.04
C ALA A 128 -13.71 6.49 8.61
N LEU A 129 -14.56 6.07 9.56
CA LEU A 129 -15.70 5.18 9.32
C LEU A 129 -16.96 5.94 9.70
N ILE A 130 -17.84 6.18 8.74
CA ILE A 130 -18.99 7.07 8.85
C ILE A 130 -20.27 6.31 8.46
N THR A 131 -21.30 6.46 9.24
CA THR A 131 -22.63 5.94 8.89
C THR A 131 -23.42 6.99 8.11
N VAL A 132 -24.00 6.57 6.99
CA VAL A 132 -24.81 7.39 6.10
C VAL A 132 -26.22 6.82 5.96
N SER A 133 -27.17 7.63 5.52
CA SER A 133 -28.56 7.22 5.34
C SER A 133 -28.79 6.28 4.15
N GLY A 134 -27.87 6.22 3.21
CA GLY A 134 -27.96 5.35 2.02
C GLY A 134 -26.97 5.74 0.92
N PHE A 135 -27.04 4.99 -0.17
CA PHE A 135 -26.20 5.13 -1.36
C PHE A 135 -27.03 5.36 -2.62
N ALA A 136 -26.39 5.81 -3.69
CA ALA A 136 -27.04 6.12 -4.96
C ALA A 136 -27.74 4.91 -5.61
N ARG A 137 -27.33 3.69 -5.28
CA ARG A 137 -27.98 2.46 -5.77
C ARG A 137 -28.51 1.63 -4.60
N PRO A 138 -29.76 1.13 -4.68
CA PRO A 138 -30.31 0.23 -3.67
C PRO A 138 -29.46 -1.05 -3.51
N GLY A 139 -29.35 -1.53 -2.27
CA GLY A 139 -28.63 -2.76 -1.93
C GLY A 139 -27.15 -2.59 -1.68
N LEU A 140 -26.55 -1.42 -1.98
CA LEU A 140 -25.19 -1.12 -1.55
C LEU A 140 -25.14 -0.90 -0.05
N LEU A 141 -24.13 -1.50 0.59
CA LEU A 141 -23.94 -1.47 2.05
C LEU A 141 -22.75 -0.62 2.47
N LEU A 142 -21.81 -0.37 1.53
CA LEU A 142 -20.65 0.49 1.76
C LEU A 142 -20.17 1.18 0.48
N GLU A 143 -19.42 2.27 0.72
CA GLU A 143 -18.56 2.95 -0.27
C GLU A 143 -17.24 3.32 0.37
N VAL A 144 -16.15 3.24 -0.37
CA VAL A 144 -14.81 3.62 0.09
C VAL A 144 -14.17 4.56 -0.91
N GLN A 145 -13.66 5.68 -0.43
CA GLN A 145 -12.79 6.58 -1.18
C GLN A 145 -11.48 6.81 -0.42
N GLY A 146 -10.44 7.33 -1.08
CA GLY A 146 -9.19 7.60 -0.40
C GLY A 146 -8.11 8.17 -1.30
N VAL A 147 -6.90 8.16 -0.77
CA VAL A 147 -5.69 8.59 -1.46
C VAL A 147 -4.64 7.50 -1.35
N ALA A 148 -3.92 7.27 -2.43
CA ALA A 148 -2.72 6.45 -2.46
C ALA A 148 -1.50 7.28 -2.87
N VAL A 149 -0.30 6.89 -2.42
CA VAL A 149 0.98 7.52 -2.81
C VAL A 149 1.90 6.44 -3.33
N ILE A 150 2.37 6.61 -4.58
CA ILE A 150 3.24 5.65 -5.27
C ILE A 150 4.66 6.18 -5.29
N GLY A 151 5.63 5.33 -4.95
CA GLY A 151 7.06 5.64 -5.10
C GLY A 151 7.55 6.79 -4.21
N GLY A 152 6.81 7.12 -3.13
CA GLY A 152 7.28 8.01 -2.07
C GLY A 152 8.40 7.36 -1.25
N LYS A 153 9.24 8.20 -0.64
CA LYS A 153 10.23 7.78 0.36
C LYS A 153 9.66 7.97 1.74
#